data_b467c08d1ee3ea19c22cbf29c7a492ae
#
_entry.id   b467c08d1ee3ea19c22cbf29c7a492ae
#
_cell.length_a   1.000
_cell.length_b   1.000
_cell.length_c   1.000
_cell.angle_alpha   90.00
_cell.angle_beta   90.00
_cell.angle_gamma   90.00
#
_symmetry.space_group_name_H-M   'P 1'
#
loop_
_entity.id
_entity.type
_entity.pdbx_description
1 polymer ?
#
loop_
_entity_poly.entity_id
_entity_poly.type
_entity_poly.pdbx_seq_one_letter_code
_entity_poly.pdbx_strand_id
1 'polypeptide(L)'
;MSLSRSEPIELNCYKLMVSAIANNDIITLAMVAPKHRERAIEVVHQLGIARGRDFDAVGVPRVYLQRLRDEGILQQVGRGLYKLAGAKVASSTSLAEAVRIQPKGIIGLLSALQFHNLTTQTPQAVWMVLGPTDWAPTNPSVTLKIVRASGEALTAGVDTYEIDGVPVPITSPTKTVADCFKYRTKVGLDVAIEALRDLLKSREGRAALNELWRYAEIDRVHNVMRPYIEAIVG
;
A
#
# COMPACT_ATOMS: atom_id res chain seq x y z
N MET A 1 18.82 43.04 -6.45
CA MET A 1 17.64 42.17 -6.59
C MET A 1 17.74 41.08 -5.52
N SER A 2 17.00 41.28 -4.42
CA SER A 2 17.06 40.45 -3.21
C SER A 2 15.94 39.42 -3.29
N LEU A 3 16.28 38.13 -3.35
CA LEU A 3 15.34 37.03 -3.27
C LEU A 3 14.97 36.80 -1.80
N SER A 4 13.75 37.15 -1.43
CA SER A 4 13.15 36.88 -0.13
C SER A 4 12.94 35.34 -0.04
N ARG A 5 13.70 34.67 0.82
CA ARG A 5 13.44 33.29 1.25
C ARG A 5 12.17 33.30 2.12
N SER A 6 11.12 32.66 1.64
CA SER A 6 9.96 32.32 2.45
C SER A 6 10.37 31.27 3.50
N GLU A 7 10.36 31.65 4.77
CA GLU A 7 10.53 30.70 5.88
C GLU A 7 9.38 29.69 5.89
N PRO A 8 9.62 28.40 6.20
CA PRO A 8 8.59 27.39 6.27
C PRO A 8 7.58 27.73 7.38
N ILE A 9 6.29 27.48 7.09
CA ILE A 9 5.14 27.80 7.95
C ILE A 9 5.28 27.21 9.36
N GLU A 10 5.95 26.06 9.49
CA GLU A 10 6.21 25.41 10.79
C GLU A 10 7.09 26.23 11.74
N LEU A 11 8.10 26.91 11.20
CA LEU A 11 9.01 27.75 12.02
C LEU A 11 8.28 28.98 12.58
N ASN A 12 7.30 29.47 11.84
CA ASN A 12 6.49 30.63 12.25
C ASN A 12 5.48 30.24 13.34
N CYS A 13 4.83 29.09 13.26
CA CYS A 13 3.96 28.57 14.33
C CYS A 13 4.74 28.30 15.62
N TYR A 14 5.95 27.72 15.54
CA TYR A 14 6.77 27.45 16.72
C TYR A 14 7.23 28.74 17.41
N LYS A 15 7.66 29.75 16.65
CA LYS A 15 8.04 31.09 17.20
C LYS A 15 6.84 31.78 17.88
N LEU A 16 5.65 31.71 17.29
CA LEU A 16 4.42 32.25 17.87
C LEU A 16 4.02 31.50 19.16
N MET A 17 4.15 30.18 19.17
CA MET A 17 3.88 29.37 20.37
C MET A 17 4.84 29.72 21.53
N VAL A 18 6.15 29.84 21.24
CA VAL A 18 7.16 30.18 22.25
C VAL A 18 6.93 31.60 22.79
N SER A 19 6.56 32.55 21.93
CA SER A 19 6.22 33.91 22.33
C SER A 19 4.94 33.99 23.19
N ALA A 20 3.92 33.20 22.86
CA ALA A 20 2.68 33.14 23.63
C ALA A 20 2.86 32.51 25.02
N ILE A 21 3.73 31.51 25.13
CA ILE A 21 4.10 30.89 26.43
C ILE A 21 4.86 31.89 27.30
N ALA A 22 5.76 32.69 26.72
CA ALA A 22 6.54 33.70 27.45
C ALA A 22 5.67 34.85 28.00
N ASN A 23 4.54 35.14 27.31
CA ASN A 23 3.65 36.26 27.70
C ASN A 23 2.42 35.82 28.52
N ASN A 24 2.29 34.54 28.83
CA ASN A 24 1.14 33.95 29.55
C ASN A 24 -0.25 34.27 28.93
N ASP A 25 -0.31 34.38 27.60
CA ASP A 25 -1.46 34.85 26.83
C ASP A 25 -2.28 33.63 26.36
N ILE A 26 -3.16 33.13 27.23
CA ILE A 26 -4.01 31.94 27.01
C ILE A 26 -4.91 32.13 25.78
N ILE A 27 -5.30 33.36 25.47
CA ILE A 27 -6.17 33.68 24.33
C ILE A 27 -5.40 33.47 23.01
N THR A 28 -4.14 33.88 22.95
CA THR A 28 -3.28 33.68 21.77
C THR A 28 -2.98 32.20 21.53
N LEU A 29 -2.76 31.41 22.60
CA LEU A 29 -2.59 29.95 22.50
C LEU A 29 -3.83 29.25 21.96
N ALA A 30 -5.04 29.68 22.38
CA ALA A 30 -6.31 29.12 21.92
C ALA A 30 -6.59 29.44 20.44
N MET A 31 -6.09 30.57 19.92
CA MET A 31 -6.22 30.96 18.51
C MET A 31 -5.24 30.23 17.57
N VAL A 32 -4.10 29.75 18.10
CA VAL A 32 -3.04 29.06 17.33
C VAL A 32 -3.27 27.53 17.29
N ALA A 33 -4.06 26.97 18.21
CA ALA A 33 -4.34 25.54 18.22
C ALA A 33 -5.23 25.16 17.00
N PRO A 34 -4.76 24.30 16.10
CA PRO A 34 -5.55 23.91 14.93
C PRO A 34 -6.88 23.27 15.37
N LYS A 35 -7.98 23.68 14.73
CA LYS A 35 -9.31 23.15 15.00
C LYS A 35 -9.35 21.65 14.68
N HIS A 36 -10.25 20.90 15.30
CA HIS A 36 -10.39 19.45 15.06
C HIS A 36 -10.49 19.08 13.58
N ARG A 37 -11.06 19.95 12.75
CA ARG A 37 -11.15 19.79 11.30
C ARG A 37 -9.77 19.79 10.63
N GLU A 38 -8.94 20.77 10.95
CA GLU A 38 -7.60 20.93 10.38
C GLU A 38 -6.69 19.77 10.80
N ARG A 39 -6.72 19.38 12.08
CA ARG A 39 -6.02 18.20 12.59
C ARG A 39 -6.46 16.91 11.91
N ALA A 40 -7.76 16.73 11.68
CA ALA A 40 -8.26 15.55 11.01
C ALA A 40 -7.81 15.49 9.54
N ILE A 41 -7.83 16.62 8.83
CA ILE A 41 -7.36 16.72 7.44
C ILE A 41 -5.86 16.42 7.37
N GLU A 42 -5.08 17.01 8.27
CA GLU A 42 -3.62 16.82 8.32
C GLU A 42 -3.24 15.37 8.56
N VAL A 43 -3.86 14.68 9.52
CA VAL A 43 -3.64 13.25 9.76
C VAL A 43 -3.91 12.41 8.51
N VAL A 44 -5.00 12.70 7.81
CA VAL A 44 -5.32 11.93 6.60
C VAL A 44 -4.41 12.32 5.44
N HIS A 45 -3.99 13.57 5.36
CA HIS A 45 -3.03 14.02 4.34
C HIS A 45 -1.67 13.34 4.51
N GLN A 46 -1.17 13.21 5.76
CA GLN A 46 0.10 12.56 6.07
C GLN A 46 0.03 11.04 5.90
N LEU A 47 -1.08 10.40 6.30
CA LEU A 47 -1.22 8.94 6.30
C LEU A 47 -1.91 8.39 5.04
N GLY A 48 -2.41 9.23 4.15
CA GLY A 48 -3.26 8.82 3.02
C GLY A 48 -4.59 8.22 3.47
N ILE A 49 -4.54 7.21 4.35
CA ILE A 49 -5.69 6.57 5.00
C ILE A 49 -5.43 6.48 6.50
N ALA A 50 -6.35 7.00 7.31
CA ALA A 50 -6.25 7.04 8.76
C ALA A 50 -7.29 6.13 9.42
N ARG A 51 -6.92 5.49 10.54
CA ARG A 51 -7.83 4.74 11.42
C ARG A 51 -8.40 5.65 12.50
N GLY A 52 -9.54 5.28 13.08
CA GLY A 52 -10.13 6.01 14.21
C GLY A 52 -9.13 6.32 15.34
N ARG A 53 -8.23 5.38 15.65
CA ARG A 53 -7.18 5.59 16.67
C ARG A 53 -6.15 6.66 16.31
N ASP A 54 -5.88 6.88 15.03
CA ASP A 54 -4.91 7.87 14.56
C ASP A 54 -5.46 9.29 14.79
N PHE A 55 -6.79 9.45 14.69
CA PHE A 55 -7.50 10.69 15.05
C PHE A 55 -7.58 10.87 16.57
N ASP A 56 -7.83 9.78 17.33
CA ASP A 56 -7.83 9.81 18.79
C ASP A 56 -6.46 10.31 19.31
N ALA A 57 -5.34 9.89 18.67
CA ALA A 57 -3.97 10.28 19.04
C ALA A 57 -3.69 11.79 18.91
N VAL A 58 -4.36 12.47 17.96
CA VAL A 58 -4.25 13.93 17.76
C VAL A 58 -5.40 14.71 18.41
N GLY A 59 -6.20 14.05 19.26
CA GLY A 59 -7.28 14.68 20.03
C GLY A 59 -8.49 15.06 19.18
N VAL A 60 -8.78 14.35 18.08
CA VAL A 60 -9.98 14.52 17.27
C VAL A 60 -11.04 13.51 17.70
N PRO A 61 -12.17 13.95 18.32
CA PRO A 61 -13.23 13.05 18.77
C PRO A 61 -13.89 12.31 17.60
N ARG A 62 -14.28 11.04 17.80
CA ARG A 62 -14.88 10.20 16.75
C ARG A 62 -16.19 10.76 16.21
N VAL A 63 -16.98 11.47 17.01
CA VAL A 63 -18.19 12.16 16.56
C VAL A 63 -17.88 13.19 15.46
N TYR A 64 -16.69 13.79 15.51
CA TYR A 64 -16.25 14.74 14.49
C TYR A 64 -15.96 14.07 13.14
N LEU A 65 -15.51 12.82 13.15
CA LEU A 65 -15.26 12.06 11.90
C LEU A 65 -16.56 11.80 11.14
N GLN A 66 -17.66 11.54 11.87
CA GLN A 66 -18.98 11.40 11.25
C GLN A 66 -19.40 12.71 10.60
N ARG A 67 -19.25 13.84 11.30
CA ARG A 67 -19.56 15.15 10.77
C ARG A 67 -18.73 15.48 9.51
N LEU A 68 -17.41 15.24 9.53
CA LEU A 68 -16.54 15.47 8.37
C LEU A 68 -16.88 14.57 7.18
N ARG A 69 -17.42 13.37 7.44
CA ARG A 69 -17.95 12.50 6.40
C ARG A 69 -19.26 13.05 5.81
N ASP A 70 -20.18 13.51 6.67
CA ASP A 70 -21.45 14.08 6.24
C ASP A 70 -21.25 15.40 5.47
N GLU A 71 -20.20 16.16 5.81
CA GLU A 71 -19.73 17.35 5.07
C GLU A 71 -19.00 16.98 3.75
N GLY A 72 -18.80 15.69 3.44
CA GLY A 72 -18.10 15.24 2.23
C GLY A 72 -16.60 15.51 2.22
N ILE A 73 -15.97 15.79 3.36
CA ILE A 73 -14.53 16.04 3.50
C ILE A 73 -13.78 14.71 3.66
N LEU A 74 -14.32 13.80 4.47
CA LEU A 74 -13.81 12.46 4.64
C LEU A 74 -14.72 11.43 3.96
N GLN A 75 -14.10 10.42 3.37
CA GLN A 75 -14.76 9.23 2.86
C GLN A 75 -14.38 8.04 3.73
N GLN A 76 -15.37 7.30 4.23
CA GLN A 76 -15.13 6.05 4.93
C GLN A 76 -14.87 4.95 3.90
N VAL A 77 -13.68 4.35 3.93
CA VAL A 77 -13.23 3.32 2.98
C VAL A 77 -13.27 1.90 3.55
N GLY A 78 -13.56 1.79 4.84
CA GLY A 78 -13.72 0.54 5.56
C GLY A 78 -14.14 0.78 6.99
N ARG A 79 -14.33 -0.28 7.79
CA ARG A 79 -14.72 -0.14 9.19
C ARG A 79 -13.66 0.63 10.00
N GLY A 80 -13.97 1.89 10.32
CA GLY A 80 -13.07 2.78 11.06
C GLY A 80 -11.85 3.28 10.27
N LEU A 81 -11.90 3.23 8.92
CA LEU A 81 -10.88 3.73 8.01
C LEU A 81 -11.44 4.92 7.21
N TYR A 82 -10.66 5.99 7.13
CA TYR A 82 -11.06 7.26 6.51
C TYR A 82 -9.97 7.77 5.59
N LYS A 83 -10.37 8.33 4.43
CA LYS A 83 -9.50 9.08 3.51
C LYS A 83 -10.12 10.42 3.16
N LEU A 84 -9.36 11.34 2.56
CA LEU A 84 -9.92 12.58 2.00
C LEU A 84 -10.83 12.26 0.80
N ALA A 85 -12.00 12.88 0.76
CA ALA A 85 -12.89 12.78 -0.38
C ALA A 85 -12.26 13.49 -1.60
N GLY A 86 -12.36 12.86 -2.78
CA GLY A 86 -11.83 13.44 -4.02
C GLY A 86 -10.31 13.28 -4.22
N ALA A 87 -9.57 12.65 -3.29
CA ALA A 87 -8.18 12.31 -3.53
C ALA A 87 -8.10 11.36 -4.74
N LYS A 88 -7.42 11.79 -5.82
CA LYS A 88 -7.15 10.93 -6.99
C LYS A 88 -6.30 9.76 -6.51
N VAL A 89 -6.85 8.56 -6.62
CA VAL A 89 -6.16 7.32 -6.24
C VAL A 89 -5.15 7.01 -7.34
N ALA A 90 -3.86 7.24 -7.09
CA ALA A 90 -2.82 6.61 -7.89
C ALA A 90 -2.93 5.08 -7.69
N SER A 91 -2.49 4.29 -8.66
CA SER A 91 -2.56 2.81 -8.56
C SER A 91 -1.84 2.27 -7.32
N SER A 92 -0.80 2.95 -6.85
CA SER A 92 -0.08 2.65 -5.61
C SER A 92 -0.90 2.92 -4.34
N THR A 93 -1.70 4.00 -4.30
CA THR A 93 -2.56 4.32 -3.15
C THR A 93 -3.58 3.21 -2.87
N SER A 94 -4.06 2.50 -3.91
CA SER A 94 -4.96 1.37 -3.73
C SER A 94 -4.31 0.18 -3.01
N LEU A 95 -2.97 0.00 -3.13
CA LEU A 95 -2.23 -1.05 -2.41
C LEU A 95 -2.15 -0.75 -0.91
N ALA A 96 -1.82 0.49 -0.55
CA ALA A 96 -1.80 0.95 0.83
C ALA A 96 -3.19 0.84 1.48
N GLU A 97 -4.25 1.22 0.75
CA GLU A 97 -5.63 1.07 1.19
C GLU A 97 -5.99 -0.39 1.44
N ALA A 98 -5.64 -1.29 0.52
CA ALA A 98 -5.90 -2.71 0.64
C ALA A 98 -5.24 -3.33 1.88
N VAL A 99 -3.97 -2.97 2.17
CA VAL A 99 -3.24 -3.46 3.36
C VAL A 99 -3.81 -2.85 4.65
N ARG A 100 -4.27 -1.60 4.64
CA ARG A 100 -4.97 -1.02 5.80
C ARG A 100 -6.29 -1.71 6.09
N ILE A 101 -7.01 -2.15 5.07
CA ILE A 101 -8.25 -2.93 5.22
C ILE A 101 -7.92 -4.33 5.76
N GLN A 102 -6.91 -5.00 5.17
CA GLN A 102 -6.47 -6.33 5.57
C GLN A 102 -4.96 -6.35 5.89
N PRO A 103 -4.58 -6.06 7.15
CA PRO A 103 -3.17 -5.91 7.55
C PRO A 103 -2.31 -7.17 7.46
N LYS A 104 -2.93 -8.36 7.37
CA LYS A 104 -2.23 -9.62 7.16
C LYS A 104 -2.06 -9.98 5.69
N GLY A 105 -2.62 -9.16 4.79
CA GLY A 105 -2.56 -9.42 3.37
C GLY A 105 -1.22 -9.01 2.76
N ILE A 106 -0.69 -9.86 1.91
CA ILE A 106 0.51 -9.63 1.14
C ILE A 106 0.10 -9.32 -0.30
N ILE A 107 0.54 -8.21 -0.85
CA ILE A 107 0.29 -7.87 -2.24
C ILE A 107 1.06 -8.85 -3.13
N GLY A 108 0.37 -9.47 -4.09
CA GLY A 108 0.95 -10.49 -4.97
C GLY A 108 0.34 -10.49 -6.35
N LEU A 109 0.75 -11.46 -7.16
CA LEU A 109 0.21 -11.74 -8.49
C LEU A 109 0.17 -10.48 -9.38
N LEU A 110 -0.92 -10.20 -10.08
CA LEU A 110 -1.03 -9.08 -11.02
C LEU A 110 -0.71 -7.73 -10.40
N SER A 111 -1.06 -7.50 -9.12
CA SER A 111 -0.74 -6.24 -8.45
C SER A 111 0.75 -6.09 -8.15
N ALA A 112 1.41 -7.17 -7.76
CA ALA A 112 2.87 -7.16 -7.58
C ALA A 112 3.60 -7.11 -8.93
N LEU A 113 3.11 -7.80 -9.98
CA LEU A 113 3.65 -7.67 -11.33
C LEU A 113 3.60 -6.22 -11.83
N GLN A 114 2.49 -5.53 -11.63
CA GLN A 114 2.34 -4.13 -12.00
C GLN A 114 3.31 -3.23 -11.19
N PHE A 115 3.42 -3.48 -9.89
CA PHE A 115 4.32 -2.73 -9.01
C PHE A 115 5.78 -2.86 -9.45
N HIS A 116 6.19 -4.06 -9.87
CA HIS A 116 7.55 -4.36 -10.34
C HIS A 116 7.75 -4.10 -11.84
N ASN A 117 6.76 -3.57 -12.55
CA ASN A 117 6.80 -3.33 -14.01
C ASN A 117 7.07 -4.61 -14.82
N LEU A 118 6.53 -5.76 -14.38
CA LEU A 118 6.64 -7.06 -15.05
C LEU A 118 5.38 -7.44 -15.84
N THR A 119 4.50 -6.50 -16.10
CA THR A 119 3.30 -6.67 -16.93
C THR A 119 2.84 -5.33 -17.48
N THR A 120 2.24 -5.38 -18.66
CA THR A 120 1.57 -4.24 -19.29
C THR A 120 0.11 -4.11 -18.85
N GLN A 121 -0.41 -5.11 -18.14
CA GLN A 121 -1.80 -5.13 -17.69
C GLN A 121 -2.02 -4.24 -16.46
N THR A 122 -3.15 -3.52 -16.47
CA THR A 122 -3.61 -2.76 -15.30
C THR A 122 -4.74 -3.55 -14.63
N PRO A 123 -4.49 -4.19 -13.45
CA PRO A 123 -5.51 -4.96 -12.76
C PRO A 123 -6.60 -4.03 -12.21
N GLN A 124 -7.87 -4.41 -12.41
CA GLN A 124 -9.03 -3.68 -11.88
C GLN A 124 -9.30 -3.96 -10.39
N ALA A 125 -8.54 -4.87 -9.80
CA ALA A 125 -8.65 -5.26 -8.40
C ALA A 125 -7.26 -5.46 -7.81
N VAL A 126 -7.10 -5.19 -6.52
CA VAL A 126 -5.86 -5.48 -5.81
C VAL A 126 -5.80 -6.97 -5.49
N TRP A 127 -4.77 -7.64 -6.01
CA TRP A 127 -4.50 -9.04 -5.74
C TRP A 127 -3.72 -9.20 -4.46
N MET A 128 -4.24 -10.04 -3.56
CA MET A 128 -3.71 -10.22 -2.21
C MET A 128 -3.61 -11.69 -1.86
N VAL A 129 -2.51 -12.08 -1.24
CA VAL A 129 -2.28 -13.41 -0.69
C VAL A 129 -2.60 -13.37 0.80
N LEU A 130 -3.42 -14.29 1.28
CA LEU A 130 -3.77 -14.46 2.70
C LEU A 130 -3.43 -15.87 3.18
N GLY A 131 -3.22 -16.01 4.47
CA GLY A 131 -3.15 -17.30 5.12
C GLY A 131 -4.47 -18.09 5.05
N PRO A 132 -4.46 -19.41 5.29
CA PRO A 132 -5.64 -20.26 5.11
C PRO A 132 -6.83 -19.84 5.95
N THR A 133 -6.58 -19.37 7.18
CA THR A 133 -7.59 -19.00 8.18
C THR A 133 -7.80 -17.50 8.35
N ASP A 134 -7.01 -16.68 7.62
CA ASP A 134 -7.15 -15.23 7.72
C ASP A 134 -8.49 -14.75 7.19
N TRP A 135 -9.08 -13.80 7.89
CA TRP A 135 -10.36 -13.21 7.50
C TRP A 135 -10.24 -12.45 6.16
N ALA A 136 -11.22 -12.66 5.29
CA ALA A 136 -11.33 -11.91 4.04
C ALA A 136 -12.36 -10.78 4.22
N PRO A 137 -12.01 -9.51 3.86
CA PRO A 137 -12.94 -8.40 3.98
C PRO A 137 -14.18 -8.58 3.13
N THR A 138 -15.36 -8.29 3.70
CA THR A 138 -16.63 -8.25 3.00
C THR A 138 -16.93 -6.81 2.59
N ASN A 139 -17.22 -6.57 1.30
CA ASN A 139 -17.49 -5.26 0.74
C ASN A 139 -16.43 -4.18 1.08
N PRO A 140 -15.15 -4.43 0.76
CA PRO A 140 -14.11 -3.42 0.94
C PRO A 140 -14.30 -2.27 -0.06
N SER A 141 -13.80 -1.08 0.29
CA SER A 141 -13.80 0.10 -0.60
C SER A 141 -12.92 -0.08 -1.85
N VAL A 142 -11.92 -0.94 -1.75
CA VAL A 142 -11.06 -1.37 -2.87
C VAL A 142 -11.45 -2.78 -3.25
N THR A 143 -11.68 -3.03 -4.52
CA THR A 143 -11.95 -4.39 -5.00
C THR A 143 -10.74 -5.28 -4.75
N LEU A 144 -10.91 -6.35 -3.99
CA LEU A 144 -9.86 -7.30 -3.67
C LEU A 144 -10.09 -8.64 -4.39
N LYS A 145 -9.01 -9.18 -4.97
CA LYS A 145 -8.93 -10.58 -5.41
C LYS A 145 -7.99 -11.34 -4.50
N ILE A 146 -8.53 -12.29 -3.74
CA ILE A 146 -7.80 -13.00 -2.70
C ILE A 146 -7.45 -14.41 -3.18
N VAL A 147 -6.18 -14.77 -2.99
CA VAL A 147 -5.69 -16.15 -3.07
C VAL A 147 -5.20 -16.60 -1.69
N ARG A 148 -5.12 -17.92 -1.48
CA ARG A 148 -4.70 -18.50 -0.20
C ARG A 148 -3.38 -19.23 -0.38
N ALA A 149 -2.44 -18.98 0.52
CA ALA A 149 -1.18 -19.71 0.61
C ALA A 149 -0.88 -20.06 2.08
N SER A 150 0.01 -21.03 2.30
CA SER A 150 0.40 -21.47 3.65
C SER A 150 1.89 -21.81 3.70
N GLY A 151 2.47 -21.82 4.91
CA GLY A 151 3.88 -22.13 5.12
C GLY A 151 4.80 -21.20 4.34
N GLU A 152 5.89 -21.72 3.81
CA GLU A 152 6.87 -20.95 3.05
C GLU A 152 6.28 -20.28 1.80
N ALA A 153 5.27 -20.88 1.17
CA ALA A 153 4.60 -20.27 0.02
C ALA A 153 3.89 -18.95 0.37
N LEU A 154 3.58 -18.71 1.65
CA LEU A 154 3.02 -17.44 2.12
C LEU A 154 4.10 -16.44 2.53
N THR A 155 5.19 -16.91 3.17
CA THR A 155 6.13 -16.02 3.86
C THR A 155 7.44 -15.77 3.13
N ALA A 156 7.82 -16.66 2.21
CA ALA A 156 9.07 -16.50 1.46
C ALA A 156 8.96 -15.41 0.39
N GLY A 157 10.04 -14.65 0.20
CA GLY A 157 10.15 -13.63 -0.85
C GLY A 157 9.15 -12.50 -0.70
N VAL A 158 8.97 -12.00 0.51
CA VAL A 158 8.10 -10.85 0.81
C VAL A 158 8.96 -9.68 1.27
N ASP A 159 8.92 -8.59 0.52
CA ASP A 159 9.59 -7.34 0.83
C ASP A 159 8.56 -6.31 1.34
N THR A 160 8.99 -5.37 2.17
CA THR A 160 8.11 -4.32 2.68
C THR A 160 8.49 -2.98 2.05
N TYR A 161 7.52 -2.34 1.41
CA TYR A 161 7.66 -1.03 0.79
C TYR A 161 6.81 0.00 1.53
N GLU A 162 7.32 1.21 1.66
CA GLU A 162 6.52 2.31 2.22
C GLU A 162 5.75 3.02 1.12
N ILE A 163 4.42 2.94 1.18
CA ILE A 163 3.51 3.56 0.21
C ILE A 163 2.52 4.43 1.00
N ASP A 164 2.51 5.73 0.74
CA ASP A 164 1.65 6.71 1.43
C ASP A 164 1.72 6.57 2.97
N GLY A 165 2.95 6.43 3.53
CA GLY A 165 3.19 6.25 4.96
C GLY A 165 2.65 4.92 5.53
N VAL A 166 2.41 3.92 4.68
CA VAL A 166 1.95 2.58 5.06
C VAL A 166 3.00 1.56 4.68
N PRO A 167 3.47 0.71 5.61
CA PRO A 167 4.29 -0.44 5.27
C PRO A 167 3.42 -1.48 4.53
N VAL A 168 3.71 -1.68 3.25
CA VAL A 168 2.99 -2.58 2.34
C VAL A 168 3.87 -3.79 2.04
N PRO A 169 3.52 -5.00 2.51
CA PRO A 169 4.21 -6.22 2.14
C PRO A 169 3.84 -6.61 0.70
N ILE A 170 4.85 -6.80 -0.15
CA ILE A 170 4.70 -7.16 -1.56
C ILE A 170 5.63 -8.33 -1.85
N THR A 171 5.18 -9.32 -2.63
CA THR A 171 6.05 -10.42 -3.07
C THR A 171 7.15 -9.89 -3.99
N SER A 172 8.39 -10.38 -3.83
CA SER A 172 9.55 -10.03 -4.67
C SER A 172 9.28 -10.36 -6.15
N PRO A 173 10.00 -9.76 -7.10
CA PRO A 173 9.80 -10.03 -8.53
C PRO A 173 9.85 -11.52 -8.87
N THR A 174 10.84 -12.25 -8.39
CA THR A 174 11.05 -13.67 -8.61
C THR A 174 9.96 -14.53 -7.98
N LYS A 175 9.56 -14.22 -6.73
CA LYS A 175 8.45 -14.89 -6.05
C LYS A 175 7.12 -14.62 -6.76
N THR A 176 6.89 -13.40 -7.19
CA THR A 176 5.66 -13.01 -7.91
C THR A 176 5.49 -13.82 -9.20
N VAL A 177 6.57 -14.01 -9.97
CA VAL A 177 6.52 -14.83 -11.19
C VAL A 177 6.17 -16.28 -10.85
N ALA A 178 6.80 -16.89 -9.84
CA ALA A 178 6.50 -18.26 -9.41
C ALA A 178 5.04 -18.41 -8.95
N ASP A 179 4.53 -17.44 -8.17
CA ASP A 179 3.13 -17.38 -7.75
C ASP A 179 2.16 -17.29 -8.96
N CYS A 180 2.50 -16.53 -9.99
CA CYS A 180 1.68 -16.45 -11.20
C CYS A 180 1.57 -17.80 -11.92
N PHE A 181 2.63 -18.60 -11.96
CA PHE A 181 2.56 -19.97 -12.45
C PHE A 181 1.73 -20.89 -11.56
N LYS A 182 1.80 -20.73 -10.24
CA LYS A 182 0.97 -21.47 -9.28
C LYS A 182 -0.51 -21.16 -9.47
N TYR A 183 -0.85 -19.89 -9.62
CA TYR A 183 -2.23 -19.42 -9.78
C TYR A 183 -2.60 -19.12 -11.25
N ARG A 184 -1.92 -19.74 -12.22
CA ARG A 184 -2.12 -19.54 -13.67
C ARG A 184 -3.55 -19.71 -14.16
N THR A 185 -4.36 -20.53 -13.49
CA THR A 185 -5.78 -20.67 -13.79
C THR A 185 -6.61 -19.43 -13.41
N LYS A 186 -6.08 -18.57 -12.54
CA LYS A 186 -6.75 -17.34 -12.09
C LYS A 186 -6.22 -16.10 -12.77
N VAL A 187 -4.92 -16.05 -13.05
CA VAL A 187 -4.24 -14.88 -13.65
C VAL A 187 -4.07 -14.99 -15.16
N GLY A 188 -4.06 -16.20 -15.70
CA GLY A 188 -3.71 -16.51 -17.09
C GLY A 188 -2.28 -17.05 -17.19
N LEU A 189 -2.08 -18.11 -17.99
CA LEU A 189 -0.74 -18.65 -18.24
C LEU A 189 0.10 -17.72 -19.11
N ASP A 190 -0.52 -17.02 -20.04
CA ASP A 190 0.05 -16.01 -20.91
C ASP A 190 0.69 -14.87 -20.10
N VAL A 191 0.00 -14.39 -19.07
CA VAL A 191 0.51 -13.36 -18.15
C VAL A 191 1.72 -13.88 -17.37
N ALA A 192 1.68 -15.12 -16.90
CA ALA A 192 2.82 -15.71 -16.19
C ALA A 192 4.05 -15.86 -17.09
N ILE A 193 3.86 -16.22 -18.38
CA ILE A 193 4.93 -16.32 -19.37
C ILE A 193 5.49 -14.93 -19.75
N GLU A 194 4.61 -13.94 -19.93
CA GLU A 194 5.02 -12.54 -20.16
C GLU A 194 5.92 -12.06 -19.02
N ALA A 195 5.44 -12.19 -17.77
CA ALA A 195 6.20 -11.79 -16.59
C ALA A 195 7.54 -12.51 -16.44
N LEU A 196 7.59 -13.81 -16.76
CA LEU A 196 8.84 -14.57 -16.78
C LEU A 196 9.84 -14.04 -17.81
N ARG A 197 9.37 -13.72 -19.03
CA ARG A 197 10.22 -13.14 -20.08
C ARG A 197 10.78 -11.80 -19.68
N ASP A 198 9.95 -10.94 -19.09
CA ASP A 198 10.37 -9.60 -18.69
C ASP A 198 11.33 -9.64 -17.50
N LEU A 199 11.10 -10.54 -16.54
CA LEU A 199 12.04 -10.81 -15.45
C LEU A 199 13.41 -11.24 -15.99
N LEU A 200 13.46 -12.21 -16.90
CA LEU A 200 14.73 -12.77 -17.42
C LEU A 200 15.45 -11.85 -18.40
N LYS A 201 14.75 -10.93 -19.06
CA LYS A 201 15.36 -9.87 -19.88
C LYS A 201 16.00 -8.77 -19.06
N SER A 202 15.62 -8.62 -17.80
CA SER A 202 16.20 -7.61 -16.92
C SER A 202 17.69 -7.86 -16.69
N ARG A 203 18.45 -6.80 -16.37
CA ARG A 203 19.90 -6.91 -16.12
C ARG A 203 20.25 -7.90 -15.00
N GLU A 204 19.32 -8.11 -14.09
CA GLU A 204 19.43 -9.01 -12.93
C GLU A 204 18.83 -10.40 -13.19
N GLY A 205 18.17 -10.61 -14.34
CA GLY A 205 17.36 -11.79 -14.62
C GLY A 205 18.13 -13.11 -14.56
N ARG A 206 19.41 -13.13 -15.01
CA ARG A 206 20.25 -14.33 -14.90
C ARG A 206 20.66 -14.64 -13.45
N ALA A 207 20.91 -13.62 -12.64
CA ALA A 207 21.21 -13.78 -11.21
C ALA A 207 19.96 -14.25 -10.44
N ALA A 208 18.78 -13.81 -10.86
CA ALA A 208 17.50 -14.19 -10.28
C ALA A 208 17.10 -15.66 -10.56
N LEU A 209 17.77 -16.35 -11.48
CA LEU A 209 17.35 -17.69 -11.92
C LEU A 209 17.39 -18.72 -10.77
N ASN A 210 18.41 -18.67 -9.92
CA ASN A 210 18.53 -19.60 -8.77
C ASN A 210 17.43 -19.34 -7.74
N GLU A 211 17.10 -18.06 -7.52
CA GLU A 211 16.03 -17.66 -6.62
C GLU A 211 14.67 -18.05 -7.17
N LEU A 212 14.47 -17.87 -8.48
CA LEU A 212 13.24 -18.26 -9.17
C LEU A 212 13.00 -19.78 -9.06
N TRP A 213 14.06 -20.61 -9.23
CA TRP A 213 13.96 -22.05 -9.05
C TRP A 213 13.59 -22.42 -7.61
N ARG A 214 14.17 -21.76 -6.62
CA ARG A 214 13.82 -21.96 -5.22
C ARG A 214 12.33 -21.68 -4.96
N TYR A 215 11.78 -20.58 -5.48
CA TYR A 215 10.36 -20.29 -5.33
C TYR A 215 9.47 -21.23 -6.14
N ALA A 216 9.94 -21.69 -7.31
CA ALA A 216 9.22 -22.69 -8.08
C ALA A 216 9.10 -24.05 -7.32
N GLU A 217 10.08 -24.42 -6.52
CA GLU A 217 10.01 -25.59 -5.63
C GLU A 217 9.04 -25.37 -4.48
N ILE A 218 9.13 -24.23 -3.77
CA ILE A 218 8.23 -23.84 -2.66
C ILE A 218 6.78 -23.86 -3.13
N ASP A 219 6.52 -23.35 -4.33
CA ASP A 219 5.18 -23.27 -4.92
C ASP A 219 4.76 -24.56 -5.64
N ARG A 220 5.64 -25.54 -5.74
CA ARG A 220 5.43 -26.83 -6.44
C ARG A 220 5.08 -26.66 -7.92
N VAL A 221 5.70 -25.69 -8.57
CA VAL A 221 5.49 -25.36 -9.99
C VAL A 221 6.74 -25.57 -10.86
N HIS A 222 7.81 -26.12 -10.29
CA HIS A 222 9.07 -26.38 -10.98
C HIS A 222 8.88 -27.05 -12.35
N ASN A 223 8.15 -28.17 -12.38
CA ASN A 223 7.89 -28.92 -13.63
C ASN A 223 7.03 -28.14 -14.63
N VAL A 224 6.17 -27.24 -14.14
CA VAL A 224 5.34 -26.38 -14.99
C VAL A 224 6.18 -25.25 -15.60
N MET A 225 7.08 -24.65 -14.83
CA MET A 225 7.90 -23.51 -15.27
C MET A 225 9.05 -23.93 -16.18
N ARG A 226 9.61 -25.11 -15.95
CA ARG A 226 10.82 -25.61 -16.62
C ARG A 226 10.81 -25.43 -18.15
N PRO A 227 9.81 -25.90 -18.92
CA PRO A 227 9.84 -25.78 -20.37
C PRO A 227 9.84 -24.32 -20.85
N TYR A 228 9.22 -23.41 -20.11
CA TYR A 228 9.20 -22.00 -20.45
C TYR A 228 10.54 -21.30 -20.15
N ILE A 229 11.18 -21.67 -19.04
CA ILE A 229 12.52 -21.14 -18.69
C ILE A 229 13.53 -21.63 -19.74
N GLU A 230 13.53 -22.93 -20.06
CA GLU A 230 14.43 -23.51 -21.06
C GLU A 230 14.25 -22.86 -22.44
N ALA A 231 13.02 -22.55 -22.83
CA ALA A 231 12.73 -21.88 -24.10
C ALA A 231 13.15 -20.40 -24.16
N ILE A 232 13.31 -19.75 -23.02
CA ILE A 232 13.69 -18.33 -22.95
C ILE A 232 15.22 -18.16 -22.77
N VAL A 233 15.87 -19.08 -22.07
CA VAL A 233 17.29 -18.99 -21.71
C VAL A 233 18.18 -19.77 -22.69
N GLY A 234 17.63 -20.82 -23.34
CA GLY A 234 18.32 -21.63 -24.35
C GLY A 234 18.33 -20.93 -25.69
#